data_8a5facd4a1a315f01ac0f07cc4adfbd6
#
_entry.id   8a5facd4a1a315f01ac0f07cc4adfbd6
#
_cell.length_a   1.000
_cell.length_b   1.000
_cell.length_c   1.000
_cell.angle_alpha   90.00
_cell.angle_beta   90.00
_cell.angle_gamma   90.00
#
_symmetry.space_group_name_H-M   'P 1'
#
loop_
_entity.id
_entity.type
_entity.pdbx_description
1 polymer ?
#
loop_
_entity_poly.entity_id
_entity_poly.type
_entity_poly.pdbx_seq_one_letter_code
_entity_poly.pdbx_strand_id
1 'polypeptide(L)'
;MPAFIHKDSDRSADSVAGHDAQAILEVAERLFAAEPDWIVFFREVMGLDGIVRRTFQTPDSLMRFECSAEYARIREMLDVLRQRQQEKTPVREAQRVVTVRMPMSLHETLKAEAQEMNVSINKLCISKLLKLLDESACRDLVPEDHIE
;
A
#
# COMPACT_ATOMS: atom_id res chain seq x y z
N MET A 1 -9.35 49.11 13.36
CA MET A 1 -10.01 47.95 13.95
C MET A 1 -9.42 46.71 13.30
N PRO A 2 -8.57 45.98 13.95
CA PRO A 2 -8.05 44.75 13.38
C PRO A 2 -9.13 43.66 13.49
N ALA A 3 -9.48 43.07 12.37
CA ALA A 3 -10.34 41.90 12.33
C ALA A 3 -9.57 40.71 12.90
N PHE A 4 -10.02 40.16 13.99
CA PHE A 4 -9.59 38.87 14.51
C PHE A 4 -10.06 37.77 13.57
N ILE A 5 -9.11 37.24 12.80
CA ILE A 5 -9.35 36.07 12.00
C ILE A 5 -9.35 34.88 12.95
N HIS A 6 -10.48 34.21 13.00
CA HIS A 6 -10.68 32.94 13.69
C HIS A 6 -9.72 31.88 13.17
N LYS A 7 -8.75 31.52 14.00
CA LYS A 7 -7.78 30.45 13.75
C LYS A 7 -8.17 29.19 14.52
N ASP A 8 -9.46 28.97 14.75
CA ASP A 8 -9.93 27.85 15.56
C ASP A 8 -10.48 26.65 14.76
N SER A 9 -10.54 26.75 13.42
CA SER A 9 -11.03 25.64 12.60
C SER A 9 -10.01 24.56 12.32
N ASP A 10 -8.72 24.84 12.50
CA ASP A 10 -7.65 23.90 12.13
C ASP A 10 -7.33 22.87 13.25
N ARG A 11 -7.62 23.24 14.50
CA ARG A 11 -7.39 22.33 15.63
C ARG A 11 -8.39 21.18 15.73
N SER A 12 -9.60 21.36 15.23
CA SER A 12 -10.62 20.32 15.27
C SER A 12 -10.38 19.22 14.23
N ALA A 13 -9.89 19.58 13.05
CA ALA A 13 -9.60 18.62 11.98
C ALA A 13 -8.38 17.74 12.32
N ASP A 14 -7.37 18.31 12.93
CA ASP A 14 -6.17 17.59 13.35
C ASP A 14 -6.46 16.61 14.50
N SER A 15 -7.34 16.98 15.41
CA SER A 15 -7.75 16.10 16.52
C SER A 15 -8.57 14.90 16.06
N VAL A 16 -9.47 15.10 15.09
CA VAL A 16 -10.29 14.01 14.52
C VAL A 16 -9.42 13.06 13.70
N ALA A 17 -8.52 13.61 12.87
CA ALA A 17 -7.61 12.80 12.07
C ALA A 17 -6.67 11.93 12.93
N GLY A 18 -6.20 12.46 14.05
CA GLY A 18 -5.39 11.70 15.01
C GLY A 18 -6.16 10.57 15.69
N HIS A 19 -7.43 10.79 15.99
CA HIS A 19 -8.30 9.76 16.57
C HIS A 19 -8.58 8.62 15.57
N ASP A 20 -8.84 8.97 14.32
CA ASP A 20 -9.06 7.99 13.25
C ASP A 20 -7.79 7.17 12.96
N ALA A 21 -6.62 7.81 12.96
CA ALA A 21 -5.34 7.12 12.78
C ALA A 21 -5.08 6.09 13.89
N GLN A 22 -5.34 6.47 15.14
CA GLN A 22 -5.21 5.57 16.28
C GLN A 22 -6.19 4.40 16.21
N ALA A 23 -7.42 4.63 15.82
CA ALA A 23 -8.43 3.59 15.65
C ALA A 23 -8.03 2.58 14.57
N ILE A 24 -7.45 3.03 13.47
CA ILE A 24 -6.93 2.15 12.41
C ILE A 24 -5.75 1.33 12.93
N LEU A 25 -4.83 1.95 13.66
CA LEU A 25 -3.70 1.23 14.25
C LEU A 25 -4.16 0.11 15.18
N GLU A 26 -5.16 0.35 16.03
CA GLU A 26 -5.73 -0.67 16.91
C GLU A 26 -6.35 -1.85 16.14
N VAL A 27 -7.01 -1.58 15.03
CA VAL A 27 -7.55 -2.64 14.15
C VAL A 27 -6.42 -3.43 13.51
N ALA A 28 -5.38 -2.74 13.03
CA ALA A 28 -4.20 -3.38 12.44
C ALA A 28 -3.46 -4.25 13.46
N GLU A 29 -3.30 -3.80 14.69
CA GLU A 29 -2.68 -4.56 15.78
C GLU A 29 -3.48 -5.83 16.13
N ARG A 30 -4.80 -5.75 16.14
CA ARG A 30 -5.65 -6.94 16.35
C ARG A 30 -5.52 -7.95 15.22
N LEU A 31 -5.50 -7.47 13.98
CA LEU A 31 -5.25 -8.33 12.82
C LEU A 31 -3.85 -8.95 12.86
N PHE A 32 -2.84 -8.17 13.19
CA PHE A 32 -1.46 -8.64 13.30
C PHE A 32 -1.31 -9.74 14.38
N ALA A 33 -2.00 -9.59 15.50
CA ALA A 33 -1.99 -10.58 16.59
C ALA A 33 -2.57 -11.94 16.17
N ALA A 34 -3.43 -11.98 15.17
CA ALA A 34 -3.95 -13.21 14.59
C ALA A 34 -2.96 -13.92 13.65
N GLU A 35 -1.77 -13.36 13.43
CA GLU A 35 -0.72 -13.87 12.53
C GLU A 35 -1.23 -14.21 11.12
N PRO A 36 -1.95 -13.30 10.43
CA PRO A 36 -2.48 -13.57 9.12
C PRO A 36 -1.35 -13.67 8.07
N ASP A 37 -1.70 -14.16 6.89
CA ASP A 37 -0.86 -13.98 5.72
C ASP A 37 -0.68 -12.47 5.43
N TRP A 38 0.54 -12.06 5.07
CA TRP A 38 0.84 -10.65 4.80
C TRP A 38 -0.05 -10.05 3.70
N ILE A 39 -0.46 -10.86 2.71
CA ILE A 39 -1.36 -10.41 1.64
C ILE A 39 -2.75 -10.11 2.19
N VAL A 40 -3.24 -10.93 3.12
CA VAL A 40 -4.53 -10.72 3.79
C VAL A 40 -4.46 -9.45 4.63
N PHE A 41 -3.41 -9.29 5.43
CA PHE A 41 -3.18 -8.09 6.23
C PHE A 41 -3.12 -6.83 5.35
N PHE A 42 -2.34 -6.87 4.26
CA PHE A 42 -2.24 -5.76 3.32
C PHE A 42 -3.61 -5.40 2.74
N ARG A 43 -4.34 -6.37 2.23
CA ARG A 43 -5.66 -6.15 1.62
C ARG A 43 -6.66 -5.54 2.58
N GLU A 44 -6.75 -6.05 3.81
CA GLU A 44 -7.72 -5.59 4.80
C GLU A 44 -7.38 -4.20 5.37
N VAL A 45 -6.12 -3.87 5.49
CA VAL A 45 -5.67 -2.59 6.07
C VAL A 45 -5.41 -1.55 5.00
N MET A 46 -4.56 -1.85 4.01
CA MET A 46 -3.99 -0.88 3.07
C MET A 46 -4.52 -1.03 1.64
N GLY A 47 -5.24 -2.09 1.33
CA GLY A 47 -5.79 -2.35 0.00
C GLY A 47 -6.82 -1.32 -0.44
N LEU A 48 -7.28 -1.42 -1.69
CA LEU A 48 -8.28 -0.50 -2.26
C LEU A 48 -9.57 -0.43 -1.45
N ASP A 49 -10.01 -1.58 -0.92
CA ASP A 49 -11.17 -1.69 -0.04
C ASP A 49 -10.77 -1.79 1.44
N GLY A 50 -9.50 -1.52 1.76
CA GLY A 50 -8.97 -1.59 3.11
C GLY A 50 -9.46 -0.46 4.01
N ILE A 51 -9.32 -0.65 5.32
CA ILE A 51 -9.82 0.30 6.32
C ILE A 51 -9.21 1.70 6.16
N VAL A 52 -7.96 1.81 5.75
CA VAL A 52 -7.28 3.09 5.53
C VAL A 52 -8.01 3.91 4.46
N ARG A 53 -8.27 3.31 3.30
CA ARG A 53 -8.93 4.02 2.19
C ARG A 53 -10.41 4.28 2.44
N ARG A 54 -11.07 3.46 3.23
CA ARG A 54 -12.45 3.71 3.66
C ARG A 54 -12.55 4.87 4.63
N THR A 55 -11.56 5.05 5.48
CA THR A 55 -11.53 6.13 6.47
C THR A 55 -11.05 7.44 5.87
N PHE A 56 -9.95 7.42 5.13
CA PHE A 56 -9.35 8.60 4.51
C PHE A 56 -9.70 8.65 3.02
N GLN A 57 -10.82 9.28 2.70
CA GLN A 57 -11.38 9.32 1.35
C GLN A 57 -10.80 10.42 0.47
N THR A 58 -10.17 11.42 1.07
CA THR A 58 -9.55 12.53 0.33
C THR A 58 -8.04 12.33 0.21
N PRO A 59 -7.42 12.76 -0.90
CA PRO A 59 -5.96 12.66 -1.07
C PRO A 59 -5.18 13.34 0.05
N ASP A 60 -5.62 14.49 0.53
CA ASP A 60 -4.98 15.22 1.62
C ASP A 60 -5.03 14.46 2.95
N SER A 61 -6.17 13.89 3.30
CA SER A 61 -6.32 13.12 4.53
C SER A 61 -5.50 11.83 4.50
N LEU A 62 -5.47 11.18 3.34
CA LEU A 62 -4.65 9.98 3.12
C LEU A 62 -3.16 10.29 3.24
N MET A 63 -2.68 11.36 2.60
CA MET A 63 -1.29 11.78 2.66
C MET A 63 -0.86 12.13 4.10
N ARG A 64 -1.70 12.83 4.86
CA ARG A 64 -1.43 13.13 6.27
C ARG A 64 -1.30 11.87 7.11
N PHE A 65 -2.18 10.90 6.89
CA PHE A 65 -2.09 9.59 7.55
C PHE A 65 -0.82 8.84 7.17
N GLU A 66 -0.45 8.81 5.90
CA GLU A 66 0.77 8.16 5.42
C GLU A 66 2.06 8.76 5.99
N CYS A 67 2.02 10.02 6.41
CA CYS A 67 3.12 10.68 7.12
C CYS A 67 3.09 10.49 8.65
N SER A 68 2.10 9.78 9.19
CA SER A 68 1.93 9.59 10.62
C SER A 68 2.77 8.43 11.18
N ALA A 69 2.99 8.46 12.49
CA ALA A 69 3.67 7.39 13.21
C ALA A 69 2.84 6.09 13.21
N GLU A 70 1.53 6.19 13.22
CA GLU A 70 0.58 5.08 13.16
C GLU A 70 0.76 4.30 11.85
N TYR A 71 0.88 5.00 10.75
CA TYR A 71 1.13 4.38 9.45
C TYR A 71 2.51 3.70 9.38
N ALA A 72 3.55 4.33 9.91
CA ALA A 72 4.87 3.73 10.01
C ALA A 72 4.82 2.40 10.79
N ARG A 73 4.05 2.36 11.88
CA ARG A 73 3.85 1.16 12.68
C ARG A 73 3.13 0.05 11.91
N ILE A 74 2.12 0.40 11.13
CA ILE A 74 1.41 -0.56 10.27
C ILE A 74 2.35 -1.15 9.22
N ARG A 75 3.22 -0.35 8.63
CA ARG A 75 4.23 -0.82 7.68
C ARG A 75 5.24 -1.79 8.32
N GLU A 76 5.70 -1.49 9.52
CA GLU A 76 6.56 -2.42 10.27
C GLU A 76 5.89 -3.78 10.51
N MET A 77 4.61 -3.78 10.88
CA MET A 77 3.85 -5.02 11.05
C MET A 77 3.76 -5.82 9.74
N LEU A 78 3.55 -5.15 8.62
CA LEU A 78 3.53 -5.77 7.29
C LEU A 78 4.87 -6.41 6.95
N ASP A 79 5.97 -5.71 7.20
CA ASP A 79 7.32 -6.23 6.95
C ASP A 79 7.64 -7.45 7.81
N VAL A 80 7.24 -7.43 9.06
CA VAL A 80 7.40 -8.59 9.97
C VAL A 80 6.61 -9.80 9.45
N LEU A 81 5.38 -9.61 9.00
CA LEU A 81 4.58 -10.70 8.43
C LEU A 81 5.21 -11.29 7.16
N ARG A 82 5.77 -10.43 6.30
CA ARG A 82 6.51 -10.86 5.10
C ARG A 82 7.74 -11.69 5.45
N GLN A 83 8.54 -11.22 6.39
CA GLN A 83 9.74 -11.95 6.85
C GLN A 83 9.36 -13.30 7.44
N ARG A 84 8.37 -13.36 8.30
CA ARG A 84 7.89 -14.62 8.88
C ARG A 84 7.43 -15.61 7.82
N GLN A 85 6.80 -15.14 6.77
CA GLN A 85 6.36 -16.00 5.68
C GLN A 85 7.54 -16.52 4.84
N GLN A 86 8.54 -15.68 4.58
CA GLN A 86 9.76 -16.11 3.90
C GLN A 86 10.53 -17.17 4.71
N GLU A 87 10.58 -17.05 6.02
CA GLU A 87 11.20 -18.02 6.91
C GLU A 87 10.42 -19.35 7.02
N LYS A 88 9.10 -19.29 6.92
CA LYS A 88 8.21 -20.46 6.98
C LYS A 88 8.18 -21.25 5.67
N THR A 89 8.76 -20.75 4.58
CA THR A 89 8.61 -21.35 3.25
C THR A 89 9.91 -22.02 2.73
N PRO A 90 10.19 -23.25 3.12
CA PRO A 90 10.84 -24.21 2.22
C PRO A 90 9.82 -25.02 1.40
N VAL A 91 8.53 -24.88 1.67
CA VAL A 91 7.47 -25.56 0.91
C VAL A 91 7.11 -24.69 -0.30
N ARG A 92 7.21 -25.25 -1.50
CA ARG A 92 6.75 -24.63 -2.73
C ARG A 92 5.32 -24.12 -2.52
N GLU A 93 5.18 -22.82 -2.39
CA GLU A 93 3.88 -22.17 -2.41
C GLU A 93 3.13 -22.56 -3.68
N ALA A 94 1.85 -22.93 -3.56
CA ALA A 94 1.02 -23.27 -4.70
C ALA A 94 0.92 -22.08 -5.65
N GLN A 95 1.46 -22.24 -6.85
CA GLN A 95 1.45 -21.19 -7.85
C GLN A 95 0.10 -21.19 -8.59
N ARG A 96 -0.41 -20.01 -8.84
CA ARG A 96 -1.55 -19.80 -9.74
C ARG A 96 -1.09 -19.10 -11.00
N VAL A 97 -1.63 -19.53 -12.13
CA VAL A 97 -1.37 -18.91 -13.41
C VAL A 97 -2.39 -17.80 -13.65
N VAL A 98 -1.92 -16.61 -13.96
CA VAL A 98 -2.75 -15.48 -14.37
C VAL A 98 -2.32 -15.05 -15.76
N THR A 99 -3.27 -14.90 -16.66
CA THR A 99 -3.01 -14.42 -18.02
C THR A 99 -3.32 -12.94 -18.11
N VAL A 100 -2.33 -12.16 -18.52
CA VAL A 100 -2.48 -10.71 -18.71
C VAL A 100 -2.26 -10.39 -20.19
N ARG A 101 -3.20 -9.67 -20.79
CA ARG A 101 -3.04 -9.10 -22.13
C ARG A 101 -2.42 -7.72 -22.00
N MET A 102 -1.32 -7.49 -22.71
CA MET A 102 -0.58 -6.24 -22.67
C MET A 102 -0.22 -5.76 -24.08
N PRO A 103 0.00 -4.46 -24.29
CA PRO A 103 0.52 -3.94 -25.53
C PRO A 103 1.88 -4.56 -25.89
N MET A 104 2.13 -4.74 -27.18
CA MET A 104 3.39 -5.32 -27.67
C MET A 104 4.62 -4.54 -27.21
N SER A 105 4.54 -3.22 -27.22
CA SER A 105 5.61 -2.32 -26.75
C SER A 105 5.97 -2.57 -25.29
N LEU A 106 5.00 -2.78 -24.42
CA LEU A 106 5.23 -3.09 -23.01
C LEU A 106 5.89 -4.48 -22.87
N HIS A 107 5.44 -5.46 -23.62
CA HIS A 107 6.02 -6.80 -23.62
C HIS A 107 7.51 -6.78 -24.05
N GLU A 108 7.83 -6.05 -25.12
CA GLU A 108 9.23 -5.92 -25.59
C GLU A 108 10.12 -5.20 -24.57
N THR A 109 9.58 -4.17 -23.90
CA THR A 109 10.30 -3.48 -22.82
C THR A 109 10.60 -4.42 -21.65
N LEU A 110 9.62 -5.18 -21.20
CA LEU A 110 9.80 -6.17 -20.14
C LEU A 110 10.78 -7.28 -20.51
N LYS A 111 10.73 -7.71 -21.77
CA LYS A 111 11.66 -8.72 -22.29
C LYS A 111 13.10 -8.22 -22.30
N ALA A 112 13.33 -7.00 -22.77
CA ALA A 112 14.65 -6.37 -22.78
C ALA A 112 15.20 -6.22 -21.36
N GLU A 113 14.40 -5.72 -20.43
CA GLU A 113 14.79 -5.56 -19.03
C GLU A 113 15.08 -6.92 -18.35
N ALA A 114 14.27 -7.94 -18.62
CA ALA A 114 14.50 -9.28 -18.09
C ALA A 114 15.82 -9.88 -18.59
N GLN A 115 16.16 -9.65 -19.85
CA GLN A 115 17.45 -10.06 -20.43
C GLN A 115 18.62 -9.31 -19.77
N GLU A 116 18.50 -8.02 -19.58
CA GLU A 116 19.51 -7.18 -18.91
C GLU A 116 19.78 -7.65 -17.48
N MET A 117 18.73 -8.00 -16.76
CA MET A 117 18.80 -8.51 -15.39
C MET A 117 19.09 -10.01 -15.30
N ASN A 118 19.16 -10.70 -16.41
CA ASN A 118 19.35 -12.16 -16.49
C ASN A 118 18.32 -12.97 -15.71
N VAL A 119 17.07 -12.56 -15.81
CA VAL A 119 15.91 -13.24 -15.18
C VAL A 119 14.82 -13.55 -16.22
N SER A 120 13.89 -14.43 -15.88
CA SER A 120 12.72 -14.67 -16.74
C SER A 120 11.74 -13.47 -16.68
N ILE A 121 10.99 -13.26 -17.77
CA ILE A 121 9.92 -12.24 -17.80
C ILE A 121 8.93 -12.46 -16.65
N ASN A 122 8.56 -13.70 -16.36
CA ASN A 122 7.67 -14.04 -15.26
C ASN A 122 8.22 -13.58 -13.91
N LYS A 123 9.49 -13.87 -13.64
CA LYS A 123 10.16 -13.46 -12.40
C LYS A 123 10.26 -11.94 -12.28
N LEU A 124 10.56 -11.26 -13.40
CA LEU A 124 10.58 -9.81 -13.44
C LEU A 124 9.20 -9.20 -13.15
N CYS A 125 8.14 -9.72 -13.78
CA CYS A 125 6.78 -9.25 -13.54
C CYS A 125 6.35 -9.42 -12.07
N ILE A 126 6.62 -10.58 -11.48
CA ILE A 126 6.32 -10.84 -10.06
C ILE A 126 7.09 -9.86 -9.17
N SER A 127 8.37 -9.64 -9.44
CA SER A 127 9.20 -8.68 -8.68
C SER A 127 8.67 -7.25 -8.76
N LYS A 128 8.26 -6.80 -9.96
CA LYS A 128 7.65 -5.49 -10.14
C LYS A 128 6.31 -5.35 -9.42
N LEU A 129 5.45 -6.37 -9.48
CA LEU A 129 4.18 -6.38 -8.77
C LEU A 129 4.37 -6.31 -7.25
N LEU A 130 5.31 -7.08 -6.72
CA LEU A 130 5.65 -7.02 -5.29
C LEU A 130 6.14 -5.62 -4.88
N LYS A 131 6.98 -5.01 -5.70
CA LYS A 131 7.47 -3.65 -5.46
C LYS A 131 6.35 -2.61 -5.51
N LEU A 132 5.40 -2.73 -6.44
CA LEU A 132 4.22 -1.87 -6.50
C LEU A 132 3.32 -2.01 -5.27
N LEU A 133 3.18 -3.22 -4.73
CA LEU A 133 2.46 -3.45 -3.48
C LEU A 133 3.16 -2.78 -2.29
N ASP A 134 4.49 -2.68 -2.31
CA ASP A 134 5.26 -1.93 -1.31
C ASP A 134 5.13 -0.41 -1.48
N GLU A 135 5.19 0.07 -2.71
CA GLU A 135 5.20 1.50 -3.03
C GLU A 135 3.80 2.11 -3.09
N SER A 136 2.74 1.31 -3.27
CA SER A 136 1.36 1.80 -3.35
C SER A 136 0.89 2.49 -2.06
N ALA A 137 1.64 2.31 -0.98
CA ALA A 137 1.46 3.07 0.24
C ALA A 137 1.91 4.55 0.12
N CYS A 138 2.69 4.91 -0.89
CA CYS A 138 3.32 6.23 -0.99
C CYS A 138 2.97 7.02 -2.26
N ARG A 139 2.15 6.51 -3.15
CA ARG A 139 1.82 7.22 -4.38
C ARG A 139 0.36 7.09 -4.74
N ASP A 140 -0.30 8.22 -4.71
CA ASP A 140 -1.47 8.44 -5.53
C ASP A 140 -1.10 8.09 -6.98
N LEU A 141 -1.68 7.01 -7.48
CA LEU A 141 -1.84 6.85 -8.91
C LEU A 141 -2.76 7.99 -9.33
N VAL A 142 -2.18 9.12 -9.69
CA VAL A 142 -2.89 10.12 -10.47
C VAL A 142 -3.28 9.40 -11.75
N PRO A 143 -4.57 9.16 -12.01
CA PRO A 143 -4.97 8.77 -13.33
C PRO A 143 -4.64 9.95 -14.22
N GLU A 144 -3.57 9.88 -14.95
CA GLU A 144 -3.40 10.75 -16.08
C GLU A 144 -4.42 10.29 -17.12
N ASP A 145 -5.60 10.83 -17.01
CA ASP A 145 -6.56 10.86 -18.09
C ASP A 145 -5.97 11.64 -19.26
N HIS A 146 -5.11 11.02 -20.00
CA HIS A 146 -4.85 11.41 -21.36
C HIS A 146 -5.60 10.47 -22.29
N ILE A 147 -6.86 10.80 -22.38
CA ILE A 147 -7.66 10.43 -23.53
C ILE A 147 -7.31 11.42 -24.65
N GLU A 148 -6.61 10.97 -25.59
CA GLU A 148 -6.79 11.36 -26.98
C GLU A 148 -6.77 10.14 -27.88
#